data_33f480e8e42caad58c917d32f08580a7
#
_entry.id   33f480e8e42caad58c917d32f08580a7
#
_cell.length_a   1.000
_cell.length_b   1.000
_cell.length_c   1.000
_cell.angle_alpha   90.00
_cell.angle_beta   90.00
_cell.angle_gamma   90.00
#
_symmetry.space_group_name_H-M   'P 1'
#
loop_
_entity.id
_entity.type
_entity.pdbx_description
1 polymer ?
#
loop_
_entity_poly.entity_id
_entity_poly.type
_entity_poly.pdbx_seq_one_letter_code
_entity_poly.pdbx_strand_id
1 'polypeptide(L)'
;MRPSGRRLPLGRVLVRGRSMEPTLRDGDHLLVRWGGATRPGRLVVVRWPGRPLSVKRAGVLADDGWWVERDNPAEGVDSWQVGPVPPADVLGTVLLRLWPLWPLWRRGRRLSRR
;
A
#
# COMPACT_ATOMS: atom_id res chain seq x y z
N MET A 1 5.66 23.68 -19.06
CA MET A 1 5.59 23.14 -18.79
C MET A 1 5.40 22.59 -18.81
N ARG A 2 5.22 22.76 -18.40
CA ARG A 2 5.07 22.21 -18.25
C ARG A 2 4.91 21.16 -18.14
N PRO A 3 5.35 21.29 -18.21
CA PRO A 3 5.31 19.85 -18.29
C PRO A 3 4.80 19.14 -17.10
N SER A 4 4.75 19.77 -16.04
CA SER A 4 4.31 19.10 -14.83
C SER A 4 2.95 18.44 -15.01
N GLY A 5 2.05 19.10 -15.71
CA GLY A 5 0.74 18.51 -15.94
C GLY A 5 0.77 17.32 -16.86
N ARG A 6 1.82 17.14 -17.59
CA ARG A 6 1.89 16.04 -18.54
C ARG A 6 2.65 14.86 -18.01
N ARG A 7 3.40 15.05 -16.97
CA ARG A 7 4.16 13.98 -16.38
C ARG A 7 3.26 13.18 -15.46
N LEU A 8 3.16 11.91 -15.71
CA LEU A 8 2.38 11.05 -14.83
C LEU A 8 3.12 10.90 -13.51
N PRO A 9 2.43 11.06 -12.38
CA PRO A 9 3.06 10.97 -11.08
C PRO A 9 3.19 9.51 -10.64
N LEU A 10 3.88 8.72 -11.43
CA LEU A 10 4.04 7.29 -11.16
C LEU A 10 5.40 7.01 -10.57
N GLY A 11 5.47 6.01 -9.74
CA GLY A 11 6.69 5.56 -9.14
C GLY A 11 6.63 4.11 -8.75
N ARG A 12 7.72 3.64 -8.17
CA ARG A 12 7.85 2.25 -7.76
C ARG A 12 8.14 2.18 -6.28
N VAL A 13 7.55 1.18 -5.64
CA VAL A 13 7.77 0.93 -4.22
C VAL A 13 8.08 -0.54 -4.05
N LEU A 14 9.06 -0.83 -3.21
CA LEU A 14 9.44 -2.19 -2.85
C LEU A 14 8.79 -2.52 -1.52
N VAL A 15 8.03 -3.61 -1.48
CA VAL A 15 7.39 -4.05 -0.26
C VAL A 15 8.43 -4.62 0.68
N ARG A 16 8.42 -4.15 1.92
CA ARG A 16 9.25 -4.66 3.00
C ARG A 16 8.38 -5.19 4.11
N GLY A 17 8.73 -6.37 4.59
CA GLY A 17 8.02 -6.97 5.70
C GLY A 17 6.80 -7.74 5.27
N ARG A 18 6.04 -8.20 6.22
CA ARG A 18 4.99 -9.17 6.00
C ARG A 18 3.61 -8.69 6.42
N SER A 19 3.47 -7.39 6.71
CA SER A 19 2.21 -6.86 7.23
C SER A 19 1.06 -6.95 6.25
N MET A 20 1.35 -7.09 4.95
CA MET A 20 0.31 -7.16 3.92
C MET A 20 0.15 -8.53 3.31
N GLU A 21 0.75 -9.56 3.90
CA GLU A 21 0.50 -10.92 3.46
C GLU A 21 -0.93 -11.32 3.82
N PRO A 22 -1.57 -12.13 3.00
CA PRO A 22 -1.05 -12.76 1.79
C PRO A 22 -1.16 -11.91 0.53
N THR A 23 -1.70 -10.71 0.62
CA THR A 23 -1.95 -9.87 -0.55
C THR A 23 -0.66 -9.46 -1.23
N LEU A 24 0.30 -8.98 -0.43
CA LEU A 24 1.62 -8.58 -0.91
C LEU A 24 2.66 -9.27 -0.06
N ARG A 25 3.80 -9.56 -0.66
CA ARG A 25 4.90 -10.21 0.01
C ARG A 25 6.13 -9.34 0.00
N ASP A 26 6.98 -9.55 0.99
CA ASP A 26 8.29 -8.89 1.04
C ASP A 26 9.00 -9.10 -0.30
N GLY A 27 9.53 -8.02 -0.85
CA GLY A 27 10.20 -8.07 -2.13
C GLY A 27 9.32 -7.79 -3.34
N ASP A 28 8.02 -7.69 -3.17
CA ASP A 28 7.14 -7.32 -4.30
C ASP A 28 7.43 -5.88 -4.72
N HIS A 29 7.45 -5.64 -6.02
CA HIS A 29 7.59 -4.31 -6.59
C HIS A 29 6.24 -3.82 -7.06
N LEU A 30 5.89 -2.61 -6.67
CA LEU A 30 4.57 -2.06 -6.93
C LEU A 30 4.69 -0.81 -7.79
N LEU A 31 3.72 -0.65 -8.69
CA LEU A 31 3.51 0.62 -9.38
C LEU A 31 2.57 1.46 -8.55
N VAL A 32 2.96 2.68 -8.27
CA VAL A 32 2.22 3.57 -7.39
C VAL A 32 1.96 4.87 -8.11
N ARG A 33 0.74 5.39 -7.96
CA ARG A 33 0.44 6.75 -8.36
C ARG A 33 0.58 7.64 -7.14
N TRP A 34 1.51 8.59 -7.23
CA TRP A 34 1.75 9.52 -6.12
C TRP A 34 0.70 10.61 -6.11
N GLY A 35 0.28 10.98 -4.92
CA GLY A 35 -0.68 12.05 -4.75
C GLY A 35 -2.09 11.64 -5.14
N GLY A 36 -2.97 12.62 -5.22
CA GLY A 36 -4.36 12.40 -5.58
C GLY A 36 -5.18 11.79 -4.46
N ALA A 37 -6.45 11.62 -4.73
CA ALA A 37 -7.38 11.05 -3.77
C ALA A 37 -7.33 9.53 -3.83
N THR A 38 -7.59 8.91 -2.71
CA THR A 38 -7.73 7.46 -2.66
C THR A 38 -9.12 7.12 -2.13
N ARG A 39 -9.40 5.84 -2.01
CA ARG A 39 -10.73 5.37 -1.60
C ARG A 39 -10.57 4.18 -0.65
N PRO A 40 -11.60 3.93 0.17
CA PRO A 40 -11.58 2.73 1.00
C PRO A 40 -11.34 1.47 0.18
N GLY A 41 -10.56 0.56 0.75
CA GLY A 41 -10.25 -0.72 0.11
C GLY A 41 -9.01 -0.70 -0.76
N ARG A 42 -8.50 0.48 -1.12
CA ARG A 42 -7.29 0.56 -1.94
C ARG A 42 -6.05 0.35 -1.09
N LEU A 43 -5.02 -0.16 -1.73
CA LEU A 43 -3.71 -0.24 -1.08
C LEU A 43 -3.02 1.10 -1.26
N VAL A 44 -2.45 1.62 -0.19
CA VAL A 44 -1.88 2.96 -0.17
C VAL A 44 -0.50 2.93 0.45
N VAL A 45 0.33 3.89 0.04
CA VAL A 45 1.64 4.11 0.64
C VAL A 45 1.48 5.21 1.66
N VAL A 46 1.84 4.93 2.89
CA VAL A 46 1.62 5.88 3.99
C VAL A 46 2.93 6.19 4.70
N ARG A 47 2.95 7.36 5.31
CA ARG A 47 4.07 7.82 6.11
C ARG A 47 3.61 8.07 7.54
N TRP A 48 4.25 7.40 8.49
CA TRP A 48 4.09 7.72 9.91
C TRP A 48 5.40 8.30 10.43
N PRO A 49 5.33 9.29 11.31
CA PRO A 49 6.56 9.86 11.88
C PRO A 49 7.44 8.79 12.51
N GLY A 50 8.73 8.87 12.21
CA GLY A 50 9.70 7.95 12.79
C GLY A 50 9.68 6.55 12.27
N ARG A 51 8.92 6.28 11.21
CA ARG A 51 8.82 4.94 10.63
C ARG A 51 9.11 4.98 9.14
N PRO A 52 9.60 3.88 8.56
CA PRO A 52 9.75 3.84 7.12
C PRO A 52 8.40 3.87 6.43
N LEU A 53 8.39 4.21 5.16
CA LEU A 53 7.17 4.17 4.37
C LEU A 53 6.61 2.75 4.41
N SER A 54 5.29 2.66 4.45
CA SER A 54 4.60 1.37 4.54
C SER A 54 3.47 1.31 3.52
N VAL A 55 3.14 0.10 3.10
CA VAL A 55 1.95 -0.14 2.30
C VAL A 55 0.89 -0.72 3.22
N LYS A 56 -0.30 -0.13 3.19
CA LYS A 56 -1.41 -0.56 4.03
C LYS A 56 -2.69 -0.49 3.22
N ARG A 57 -3.76 -1.01 3.77
CA ARG A 57 -5.07 -0.94 3.12
C ARG A 57 -5.86 0.21 3.72
N ALA A 58 -6.35 1.10 2.85
CA ALA A 58 -7.17 2.22 3.30
C ALA A 58 -8.51 1.68 3.78
N GLY A 59 -8.88 2.05 4.99
CA GLY A 59 -10.18 1.70 5.56
C GLY A 59 -11.14 2.85 5.45
N VAL A 60 -11.25 3.63 6.50
CA VAL A 60 -12.22 4.71 6.63
C VAL A 60 -11.48 6.04 6.69
N LEU A 61 -12.03 7.06 6.02
CA LEU A 61 -11.57 8.43 6.18
C LEU A 61 -12.45 9.10 7.23
N ALA A 62 -11.86 9.34 8.38
CA ALA A 62 -12.53 10.02 9.49
C ALA A 62 -12.01 11.44 9.60
N ASP A 63 -12.52 12.19 10.58
CA ASP A 63 -12.10 13.58 10.77
C ASP A 63 -10.63 13.70 11.06
N ASP A 64 -10.05 12.71 11.72
CA ASP A 64 -8.66 12.72 12.11
C ASP A 64 -7.73 12.06 11.09
N GLY A 65 -8.25 11.62 9.95
CA GLY A 65 -7.44 11.07 8.89
C GLY A 65 -7.88 9.69 8.46
N TRP A 66 -7.04 9.06 7.65
CA TRP A 66 -7.30 7.73 7.15
C TRP A 66 -6.93 6.67 8.18
N TRP A 67 -7.88 5.84 8.52
CA TRP A 67 -7.62 4.63 9.29
C TRP A 67 -7.23 3.55 8.32
N VAL A 68 -5.98 3.14 8.39
CA VAL A 68 -5.43 2.13 7.48
C VAL A 68 -5.14 0.86 8.25
N GLU A 69 -5.18 -0.27 7.53
CA GLU A 69 -5.09 -1.58 8.14
C GLU A 69 -4.04 -2.43 7.44
N ARG A 70 -3.41 -3.29 8.22
CA ARG A 70 -2.55 -4.35 7.69
C ARG A 70 -3.44 -5.52 7.31
N ASP A 71 -3.07 -6.22 6.24
CA ASP A 71 -3.81 -7.42 5.86
C ASP A 71 -3.41 -8.63 6.70
N ASN A 72 -2.20 -8.59 7.29
CA ASN A 72 -1.70 -9.69 8.10
C ASN A 72 -1.74 -9.28 9.57
N PRO A 73 -2.69 -9.78 10.34
CA PRO A 73 -2.81 -9.38 11.74
C PRO A 73 -1.67 -9.87 12.63
N ALA A 74 -0.84 -10.79 12.14
CA ALA A 74 0.26 -11.34 12.93
C ALA A 74 1.52 -10.48 12.87
N GLU A 75 1.61 -9.52 11.93
CA GLU A 75 2.86 -8.80 11.68
C GLU A 75 2.59 -7.32 11.46
N GLY A 76 3.51 -6.50 11.95
CA GLY A 76 3.50 -5.07 11.66
C GLY A 76 2.50 -4.30 12.49
N VAL A 77 2.26 -3.08 12.07
CA VAL A 77 1.35 -2.16 12.76
C VAL A 77 0.39 -1.54 11.75
N ASP A 78 -0.70 -1.00 12.28
CA ASP A 78 -1.63 -0.21 11.47
C ASP A 78 -2.23 0.90 12.36
N SER A 79 -3.29 1.54 11.89
CA SER A 79 -3.85 2.68 12.61
C SER A 79 -4.35 2.32 14.01
N TRP A 80 -4.70 1.06 14.23
CA TRP A 80 -5.17 0.65 15.56
C TRP A 80 -4.05 0.74 16.62
N GLN A 81 -2.78 0.61 16.21
CA GLN A 81 -1.65 0.76 17.11
C GLN A 81 -1.03 2.15 17.04
N VAL A 82 -0.96 2.75 15.84
CA VAL A 82 -0.18 3.96 15.62
C VAL A 82 -1.05 5.19 15.52
N GLY A 83 -2.31 5.03 15.11
CA GLY A 83 -3.21 6.13 14.89
C GLY A 83 -3.49 6.36 13.41
N PRO A 84 -4.43 7.26 13.11
CA PRO A 84 -4.80 7.54 11.73
C PRO A 84 -3.70 8.27 10.99
N VAL A 85 -3.77 8.22 9.66
CA VAL A 85 -2.80 8.87 8.79
C VAL A 85 -3.46 10.11 8.21
N PRO A 86 -2.93 11.31 8.50
CA PRO A 86 -3.46 12.52 7.87
C PRO A 86 -3.47 12.37 6.35
N PRO A 87 -4.43 12.94 5.65
CA PRO A 87 -4.47 12.79 4.19
C PRO A 87 -3.17 13.17 3.49
N ALA A 88 -2.46 14.17 4.00
CA ALA A 88 -1.19 14.58 3.40
C ALA A 88 -0.10 13.52 3.52
N ASP A 89 -0.26 12.58 4.44
CA ASP A 89 0.71 11.50 4.65
C ASP A 89 0.29 10.20 3.99
N VAL A 90 -0.83 10.17 3.29
CA VAL A 90 -1.18 9.12 2.36
C VAL A 90 -0.56 9.54 1.02
N LEU A 91 0.60 8.99 0.73
CA LEU A 91 1.46 9.53 -0.31
C LEU A 91 1.08 9.06 -1.70
N GLY A 92 0.45 7.92 -1.79
CA GLY A 92 0.10 7.37 -3.10
C GLY A 92 -0.81 6.17 -2.99
N THR A 93 -1.31 5.74 -4.13
CA THR A 93 -2.20 4.59 -4.25
C THR A 93 -1.55 3.56 -5.14
N VAL A 94 -1.55 2.32 -4.69
CA VAL A 94 -0.98 1.21 -5.46
C VAL A 94 -1.90 0.91 -6.63
N LEU A 95 -1.32 0.85 -7.83
CA LEU A 95 -2.07 0.53 -9.03
C LEU A 95 -1.99 -0.95 -9.38
N LEU A 96 -0.77 -1.52 -9.30
CA LEU A 96 -0.60 -2.93 -9.58
C LEU A 96 0.78 -3.39 -9.10
N ARG A 97 0.96 -4.71 -9.07
CA ARG A 97 2.25 -5.29 -8.78
C ARG A 97 3.02 -5.46 -10.07
N LEU A 98 4.24 -4.92 -10.08
CA LEU A 98 5.11 -5.01 -11.23
C LEU A 98 5.95 -6.28 -11.22
N TRP A 99 6.36 -6.71 -10.04
CA TRP A 99 7.24 -7.86 -9.92
C TRP A 99 7.05 -8.51 -8.57
N PRO A 100 7.03 -9.81 -8.48
CA PRO A 100 7.14 -10.74 -9.61
C PRO A 100 5.92 -10.65 -10.52
N LEU A 101 6.13 -10.90 -11.81
CA LEU A 101 5.06 -10.82 -12.80
C LEU A 101 4.08 -11.97 -12.72
N TRP A 102 4.42 -12.98 -11.96
CA TRP A 102 3.55 -14.12 -11.80
C TRP A 102 2.20 -13.66 -11.29
N PRO A 103 1.13 -14.11 -11.89
CA PRO A 103 -0.18 -13.80 -11.37
C PRO A 103 -0.33 -14.31 -9.95
N LEU A 104 -1.04 -13.57 -9.14
CA LEU A 104 -1.30 -14.00 -7.77
C LEU A 104 -2.03 -15.33 -7.72
N TRP A 105 -2.91 -15.57 -8.70
CA TRP A 105 -3.64 -16.82 -8.72
C TRP A 105 -2.71 -18.03 -8.84
N ARG A 106 -1.54 -17.87 -9.45
CA ARG A 106 -0.61 -18.98 -9.55
C ARG A 106 -0.12 -19.41 -8.17
N ARG A 107 0.23 -18.44 -7.36
CA ARG A 107 0.63 -18.76 -5.99
C ARG A 107 -0.50 -19.42 -5.24
N GLY A 108 -1.70 -18.89 -5.37
CA GLY A 108 -2.85 -19.44 -4.69
C GLY A 108 -3.12 -20.86 -5.11
N ARG A 109 -3.03 -21.12 -6.41
CA ARG A 109 -3.27 -22.46 -6.89
C ARG A 109 -2.27 -23.47 -6.35
N ARG A 110 -1.00 -23.07 -6.29
CA ARG A 110 -0.02 -23.98 -5.75
C ARG A 110 -0.27 -24.28 -4.29
N LEU A 111 -0.62 -23.25 -3.56
CA LEU A 111 -0.93 -23.46 -2.16
C LEU A 111 -2.16 -24.31 -1.96
N SER A 112 -3.16 -24.14 -2.80
CA SER A 112 -4.40 -24.86 -2.62
C SER A 112 -4.27 -26.33 -2.94
N ARG A 113 -3.27 -26.72 -3.65
CA ARG A 113 -3.05 -28.13 -3.91
C ARG A 113 -2.43 -28.88 -2.74
N ARG A 114 -2.01 -28.18 -1.75
CA ARG A 114 -1.48 -28.81 -0.53
C ARG A 114 -2.61 -29.10 0.47
#